data_8439f3bde9cc406b8b6c31ddc17110b6
#
_entry.id   8439f3bde9cc406b8b6c31ddc17110b6
#
_cell.length_a   1.000
_cell.length_b   1.000
_cell.length_c   1.000
_cell.angle_alpha   90.00
_cell.angle_beta   90.00
_cell.angle_gamma   90.00
#
_symmetry.space_group_name_H-M   'P 1'
#
loop_
_entity.id
_entity.type
_entity.pdbx_description
1 polymer ?
#
loop_
_entity_poly.entity_id
_entity_poly.type
_entity_poly.pdbx_seq_one_letter_code
_entity_poly.pdbx_strand_id
1 'polypeptide(L)'
;MSANLTIDGTDIGRVAIRKKGFVGSLDYDRPSHKLQIDLYEKKKMFAGVDTLTLNNNKQDGSRVHQLVGYQFFRAAGLPASHCNLALVSVNGKSLGVYSNVESLDKHYFRRTFKSAKGTLYEGTVCDFHVHSLVRFERKFGSKKAIASIKNASMALDSDDRSILDKLGRHLDLDQFYRYWAAEVLVGHWDGYVSNKNNYFVYFD
;
A
#
# COMPACT_ATOMS: atom_id res chain seq x y z
N MET A 1 -8.64 -15.38 -12.51
CA MET A 1 -8.19 -16.72 -12.94
C MET A 1 -7.82 -17.54 -11.71
N SER A 2 -7.62 -18.88 -11.86
CA SER A 2 -7.05 -19.72 -10.79
C SER A 2 -5.70 -20.28 -11.21
N ALA A 3 -4.85 -20.59 -10.23
CA ALA A 3 -3.56 -21.27 -10.40
C ALA A 3 -3.34 -22.23 -9.24
N ASN A 4 -2.50 -23.23 -9.42
CA ASN A 4 -1.92 -23.98 -8.33
C ASN A 4 -0.63 -23.26 -7.89
N LEU A 5 -0.49 -23.06 -6.58
CA LEU A 5 0.61 -22.33 -5.99
C LEU A 5 1.48 -23.26 -5.14
N THR A 6 2.78 -23.15 -5.33
CA THR A 6 3.80 -23.76 -4.47
C THR A 6 4.70 -22.66 -3.94
N ILE A 7 5.01 -22.64 -2.64
CA ILE A 7 5.91 -21.68 -2.00
C ILE A 7 6.98 -22.46 -1.25
N ASP A 8 8.24 -22.24 -1.61
CA ASP A 8 9.42 -22.87 -0.98
C ASP A 8 9.25 -24.40 -0.82
N GLY A 9 8.76 -25.04 -1.90
CA GLY A 9 8.52 -26.50 -1.95
C GLY A 9 7.22 -26.95 -1.28
N THR A 10 6.49 -26.08 -0.58
CA THR A 10 5.20 -26.40 0.05
C THR A 10 4.06 -26.18 -0.95
N ASP A 11 3.29 -27.22 -1.22
CA ASP A 11 2.10 -27.13 -2.05
C ASP A 11 0.97 -26.42 -1.28
N ILE A 12 0.58 -25.24 -1.77
CA ILE A 12 -0.54 -24.44 -1.26
C ILE A 12 -1.83 -24.84 -1.97
N GLY A 13 -1.74 -25.48 -3.14
CA GLY A 13 -2.89 -25.87 -3.95
C GLY A 13 -3.53 -24.67 -4.69
N ARG A 14 -4.85 -24.78 -4.93
CA ARG A 14 -5.58 -23.83 -5.78
C ARG A 14 -5.77 -22.47 -5.13
N VAL A 15 -5.34 -21.42 -5.83
CA VAL A 15 -5.46 -20.01 -5.41
C VAL A 15 -6.03 -19.15 -6.53
N ALA A 16 -6.60 -18.00 -6.18
CA ALA A 16 -6.96 -17.00 -7.17
C ALA A 16 -5.75 -16.13 -7.52
N ILE A 17 -5.60 -15.80 -8.80
CA ILE A 17 -4.51 -14.94 -9.30
C ILE A 17 -5.06 -13.91 -10.29
N ARG A 18 -4.56 -12.70 -10.21
CA ARG A 18 -4.80 -11.65 -11.20
C ARG A 18 -3.54 -10.81 -11.43
N LYS A 19 -3.43 -10.25 -12.63
CA LYS A 19 -2.48 -9.15 -12.86
C LYS A 19 -2.90 -7.93 -12.03
N LYS A 20 -1.93 -7.13 -11.60
CA LYS A 20 -2.18 -5.92 -10.80
C LYS A 20 -1.30 -4.76 -11.24
N GLY A 21 -1.67 -3.56 -10.80
CA GLY A 21 -0.93 -2.33 -11.05
C GLY A 21 -1.35 -1.61 -12.32
N PHE A 22 -0.55 -0.64 -12.73
CA PHE A 22 -0.78 0.24 -13.87
C PHE A 22 0.47 0.28 -14.77
N VAL A 23 1.05 1.43 -15.03
CA VAL A 23 2.19 1.60 -15.94
C VAL A 23 3.34 0.65 -15.59
N GLY A 24 3.80 -0.16 -16.55
CA GLY A 24 4.88 -1.14 -16.39
C GLY A 24 4.52 -2.39 -15.57
N SER A 25 3.58 -2.29 -14.62
CA SER A 25 3.16 -3.42 -13.78
C SER A 25 2.34 -4.47 -14.52
N LEU A 26 1.69 -4.10 -15.63
CA LEU A 26 0.92 -4.99 -16.50
C LEU A 26 1.75 -5.51 -17.69
N ASP A 27 3.06 -5.48 -17.60
CA ASP A 27 3.97 -6.04 -18.60
C ASP A 27 3.49 -7.40 -19.13
N TYR A 28 3.67 -7.63 -20.43
CA TYR A 28 3.17 -8.85 -21.07
C TYR A 28 3.92 -10.09 -20.58
N ASP A 29 5.26 -10.03 -20.56
CA ASP A 29 6.10 -11.18 -20.23
C ASP A 29 6.29 -11.36 -18.73
N ARG A 30 6.22 -10.26 -17.96
CA ARG A 30 6.58 -10.22 -16.55
C ARG A 30 5.65 -9.31 -15.74
N PRO A 31 4.33 -9.61 -15.69
CA PRO A 31 3.37 -8.77 -14.99
C PRO A 31 3.48 -8.89 -13.48
N SER A 32 3.12 -7.83 -12.77
CA SER A 32 2.86 -7.91 -11.33
C SER A 32 1.61 -8.72 -11.04
N HIS A 33 1.61 -9.47 -9.92
CA HIS A 33 0.53 -10.38 -9.55
C HIS A 33 -0.05 -10.04 -8.17
N LYS A 34 -1.34 -10.26 -8.04
CA LYS A 34 -1.99 -10.40 -6.73
C LYS A 34 -2.60 -11.79 -6.65
N LEU A 35 -2.25 -12.54 -5.60
CA LEU A 35 -2.78 -13.86 -5.32
C LEU A 35 -3.64 -13.79 -4.07
N GLN A 36 -4.77 -14.52 -4.07
CA GLN A 36 -5.62 -14.69 -2.90
C GLN A 36 -5.72 -16.19 -2.60
N ILE A 37 -5.23 -16.58 -1.43
CA ILE A 37 -5.06 -17.97 -1.01
C ILE A 37 -6.40 -18.56 -0.53
N ASP A 38 -7.19 -17.74 0.17
CA ASP A 38 -8.43 -18.19 0.84
C ASP A 38 -9.69 -18.10 -0.03
N LEU A 39 -9.58 -17.74 -1.32
CA LEU A 39 -10.77 -17.56 -2.15
C LEU A 39 -11.55 -18.86 -2.39
N TYR A 40 -10.84 -19.97 -2.61
CA TYR A 40 -11.44 -21.27 -2.88
C TYR A 40 -11.58 -22.14 -1.62
N GLU A 41 -10.78 -21.86 -0.60
CA GLU A 41 -10.77 -22.55 0.67
C GLU A 41 -10.73 -21.53 1.81
N LYS A 42 -11.90 -21.27 2.41
CA LYS A 42 -12.03 -20.22 3.44
C LYS A 42 -11.06 -20.42 4.59
N LYS A 43 -10.46 -19.32 5.05
CA LYS A 43 -9.48 -19.26 6.15
C LYS A 43 -8.14 -19.92 5.83
N LYS A 44 -7.92 -20.37 4.61
CA LYS A 44 -6.60 -20.87 4.19
C LYS A 44 -5.58 -19.76 4.24
N MET A 45 -4.43 -20.05 4.81
CA MET A 45 -3.34 -19.09 5.01
C MET A 45 -2.01 -19.81 4.79
N PHE A 46 -0.99 -19.03 4.41
CA PHE A 46 0.41 -19.45 4.42
C PHE A 46 1.21 -18.45 5.24
N ALA A 47 1.94 -18.91 6.25
CA ALA A 47 2.73 -18.06 7.15
C ALA A 47 1.95 -16.85 7.72
N GLY A 48 0.65 -17.06 8.04
CA GLY A 48 -0.21 -16.03 8.61
C GLY A 48 -0.79 -15.02 7.63
N VAL A 49 -0.60 -15.21 6.31
CA VAL A 49 -1.18 -14.33 5.27
C VAL A 49 -2.12 -15.10 4.33
N ASP A 50 -3.18 -14.44 3.90
CA ASP A 50 -4.15 -14.96 2.93
C ASP A 50 -4.00 -14.32 1.54
N THR A 51 -3.14 -13.33 1.40
CA THR A 51 -2.91 -12.57 0.16
C THR A 51 -1.43 -12.34 -0.07
N LEU A 52 -0.95 -12.55 -1.29
CA LEU A 52 0.40 -12.19 -1.73
C LEU A 52 0.32 -11.10 -2.80
N THR A 53 1.18 -10.09 -2.70
CA THR A 53 1.34 -9.02 -3.68
C THR A 53 2.75 -9.04 -4.24
N LEU A 54 2.89 -9.50 -5.47
CA LEU A 54 4.16 -9.67 -6.16
C LEU A 54 4.33 -8.55 -7.20
N ASN A 55 5.20 -7.60 -6.92
CA ASN A 55 5.53 -6.50 -7.83
C ASN A 55 6.73 -6.85 -8.69
N ASN A 56 6.61 -6.65 -10.00
CA ASN A 56 7.63 -7.04 -10.98
C ASN A 56 8.88 -6.16 -10.98
N ASN A 57 8.87 -5.01 -10.29
CA ASN A 57 9.98 -4.04 -10.26
C ASN A 57 10.43 -3.60 -11.66
N LYS A 58 9.50 -3.42 -12.62
CA LYS A 58 9.82 -3.12 -14.02
C LYS A 58 10.64 -1.84 -14.18
N GLN A 59 10.37 -0.84 -13.35
CA GLN A 59 11.04 0.48 -13.39
C GLN A 59 12.30 0.54 -12.52
N ASP A 60 12.61 -0.53 -11.78
CA ASP A 60 13.77 -0.62 -10.88
C ASP A 60 14.77 -1.67 -11.38
N GLY A 61 15.85 -1.21 -11.99
CA GLY A 61 16.91 -2.07 -12.48
C GLY A 61 17.61 -2.89 -11.39
N SER A 62 17.68 -2.35 -10.17
CA SER A 62 18.26 -3.02 -9.00
C SER A 62 17.32 -4.05 -8.37
N ARG A 63 16.00 -3.88 -8.55
CA ARG A 63 14.90 -4.68 -7.98
C ARG A 63 14.81 -4.68 -6.46
N VAL A 64 15.49 -3.76 -5.79
CA VAL A 64 15.51 -3.67 -4.33
C VAL A 64 14.94 -2.36 -3.77
N HIS A 65 14.58 -1.38 -4.60
CA HIS A 65 14.07 -0.08 -4.13
C HIS A 65 12.85 -0.24 -3.20
N GLN A 66 11.89 -1.10 -3.53
CA GLN A 66 10.74 -1.32 -2.65
C GLN A 66 11.14 -1.97 -1.33
N LEU A 67 12.04 -2.95 -1.35
CA LEU A 67 12.53 -3.59 -0.14
C LEU A 67 13.21 -2.57 0.78
N VAL A 68 14.18 -1.82 0.24
CA VAL A 68 14.96 -0.83 0.99
C VAL A 68 14.07 0.33 1.44
N GLY A 69 13.21 0.85 0.57
CA GLY A 69 12.29 1.94 0.88
C GLY A 69 11.35 1.59 2.04
N TYR A 70 10.67 0.45 1.98
CA TYR A 70 9.79 0.03 3.09
C TYR A 70 10.56 -0.22 4.40
N GLN A 71 11.78 -0.76 4.33
CA GLN A 71 12.63 -0.91 5.52
C GLN A 71 13.01 0.46 6.10
N PHE A 72 13.40 1.41 5.26
CA PHE A 72 13.74 2.77 5.67
C PHE A 72 12.56 3.46 6.36
N PHE A 73 11.35 3.43 5.75
CA PHE A 73 10.16 4.04 6.35
C PHE A 73 9.84 3.43 7.72
N ARG A 74 9.95 2.09 7.89
CA ARG A 74 9.76 1.46 9.19
C ARG A 74 10.84 1.84 10.20
N ALA A 75 12.10 1.94 9.78
CA ALA A 75 13.21 2.38 10.63
C ALA A 75 13.02 3.83 11.10
N ALA A 76 12.37 4.68 10.26
CA ALA A 76 11.96 6.04 10.62
C ALA A 76 10.71 6.09 11.54
N GLY A 77 10.20 4.94 12.00
CA GLY A 77 9.02 4.86 12.86
C GLY A 77 7.69 5.11 12.13
N LEU A 78 7.68 4.99 10.82
CA LEU A 78 6.49 5.22 9.99
C LEU A 78 5.74 3.92 9.69
N PRO A 79 4.40 3.95 9.62
CA PRO A 79 3.60 2.83 9.17
C PRO A 79 3.96 2.45 7.72
N ALA A 80 4.57 1.29 7.53
CA ALA A 80 4.91 0.82 6.20
C ALA A 80 4.82 -0.71 6.11
N SER A 81 4.53 -1.21 4.91
CA SER A 81 4.40 -2.64 4.61
C SER A 81 5.71 -3.39 4.87
N HIS A 82 5.61 -4.64 5.31
CA HIS A 82 6.72 -5.56 5.19
C HIS A 82 6.96 -5.87 3.70
N CYS A 83 8.21 -6.05 3.33
CA CYS A 83 8.61 -6.41 1.99
C CYS A 83 9.78 -7.38 2.05
N ASN A 84 9.74 -8.40 1.20
CA ASN A 84 10.86 -9.29 0.94
C ASN A 84 10.95 -9.57 -0.57
N LEU A 85 11.99 -10.28 -0.99
CA LEU A 85 12.16 -10.68 -2.38
C LEU A 85 11.65 -12.10 -2.58
N ALA A 86 11.06 -12.35 -3.75
CA ALA A 86 10.58 -13.67 -4.16
C ALA A 86 11.08 -13.99 -5.56
N LEU A 87 11.63 -15.19 -5.75
CA LEU A 87 11.91 -15.74 -7.08
C LEU A 87 10.62 -16.37 -7.60
N VAL A 88 10.11 -15.85 -8.71
CA VAL A 88 8.80 -16.25 -9.25
C VAL A 88 8.99 -17.07 -10.53
N SER A 89 8.28 -18.19 -10.62
CA SER A 89 8.17 -19.00 -11.83
C SER A 89 6.68 -19.25 -12.14
N VAL A 90 6.32 -19.28 -13.42
CA VAL A 90 4.98 -19.60 -13.90
C VAL A 90 5.07 -20.65 -14.99
N ASN A 91 4.39 -21.77 -14.82
CA ASN A 91 4.39 -22.90 -15.78
C ASN A 91 5.83 -23.33 -16.17
N GLY A 92 6.71 -23.42 -15.18
CA GLY A 92 8.12 -23.80 -15.38
C GLY A 92 9.03 -22.70 -15.94
N LYS A 93 8.49 -21.57 -16.38
CA LYS A 93 9.29 -20.43 -16.86
C LYS A 93 9.62 -19.50 -15.69
N SER A 94 10.90 -19.26 -15.43
CA SER A 94 11.34 -18.27 -14.44
C SER A 94 11.02 -16.85 -14.93
N LEU A 95 10.36 -16.08 -14.06
CA LEU A 95 10.10 -14.64 -14.25
C LEU A 95 11.11 -13.78 -13.47
N GLY A 96 12.01 -14.41 -12.70
CA GLY A 96 13.03 -13.73 -11.91
C GLY A 96 12.51 -13.14 -10.59
N VAL A 97 13.23 -12.15 -10.08
CA VAL A 97 13.00 -11.57 -8.73
C VAL A 97 11.86 -10.57 -8.74
N TYR A 98 10.93 -10.73 -7.82
CA TYR A 98 9.81 -9.82 -7.52
C TYR A 98 9.92 -9.29 -6.10
N SER A 99 9.37 -8.11 -5.84
CA SER A 99 9.09 -7.67 -4.47
C SER A 99 7.77 -8.26 -4.01
N ASN A 100 7.80 -9.04 -2.93
CA ASN A 100 6.61 -9.51 -2.24
C ASN A 100 6.29 -8.50 -1.13
N VAL A 101 5.23 -7.72 -1.34
CA VAL A 101 4.83 -6.60 -0.48
C VAL A 101 3.60 -6.99 0.33
N GLU A 102 3.65 -6.78 1.65
CA GLU A 102 2.51 -6.99 2.54
C GLU A 102 1.31 -6.16 2.05
N SER A 103 0.17 -6.80 1.92
CA SER A 103 -1.07 -6.12 1.53
C SER A 103 -1.60 -5.25 2.67
N LEU A 104 -2.14 -4.06 2.34
CA LEU A 104 -2.79 -3.17 3.30
C LEU A 104 -4.21 -3.69 3.62
N ASP A 105 -4.26 -4.75 4.41
CA ASP A 105 -5.47 -5.46 4.81
C ASP A 105 -5.63 -5.52 6.35
N LYS A 106 -6.62 -6.28 6.82
CA LYS A 106 -6.89 -6.45 8.26
C LYS A 106 -5.67 -6.91 9.08
N HIS A 107 -4.75 -7.69 8.47
CA HIS A 107 -3.56 -8.20 9.15
C HIS A 107 -2.54 -7.08 9.34
N TYR A 108 -2.28 -6.31 8.28
CA TYR A 108 -1.46 -5.10 8.33
C TYR A 108 -1.96 -4.11 9.39
N PHE A 109 -3.26 -3.77 9.38
CA PHE A 109 -3.80 -2.76 10.30
C PHE A 109 -3.77 -3.23 11.76
N ARG A 110 -4.07 -4.50 12.03
CA ARG A 110 -3.94 -5.05 13.39
C ARG A 110 -2.51 -5.03 13.91
N ARG A 111 -1.54 -5.34 13.07
CA ARG A 111 -0.12 -5.29 13.41
C ARG A 111 0.35 -3.87 13.66
N THR A 112 -0.01 -2.94 12.79
CA THR A 112 0.53 -1.57 12.78
C THR A 112 -0.21 -0.64 13.74
N PHE A 113 -1.54 -0.70 13.78
CA PHE A 113 -2.42 0.19 14.57
C PHE A 113 -3.15 -0.54 15.70
N LYS A 114 -2.84 -1.84 15.93
CA LYS A 114 -3.49 -2.71 16.91
C LYS A 114 -5.00 -2.88 16.71
N SER A 115 -5.55 -2.29 15.66
CA SER A 115 -6.97 -2.31 15.29
C SER A 115 -7.11 -2.33 13.78
N ALA A 116 -8.16 -2.98 13.27
CA ALA A 116 -8.54 -2.94 11.86
C ALA A 116 -9.95 -2.35 11.70
N LYS A 117 -10.35 -1.42 12.60
CA LYS A 117 -11.67 -0.77 12.55
C LYS A 117 -11.67 0.52 11.75
N GLY A 118 -10.51 1.08 11.47
CA GLY A 118 -10.35 2.33 10.74
C GLY A 118 -10.61 2.22 9.24
N THR A 119 -10.36 3.30 8.53
CA THR A 119 -10.61 3.40 7.08
C THR A 119 -9.38 3.93 6.36
N LEU A 120 -8.97 3.23 5.31
CA LEU A 120 -7.86 3.60 4.43
C LEU A 120 -8.35 4.26 3.16
N TYR A 121 -7.74 5.37 2.84
CA TYR A 121 -7.88 6.04 1.55
C TYR A 121 -6.54 6.09 0.81
N GLU A 122 -6.60 5.88 -0.50
CA GLU A 122 -5.50 6.17 -1.42
C GLU A 122 -5.75 7.51 -2.10
N GLY A 123 -4.78 8.41 -2.05
CA GLY A 123 -4.76 9.65 -2.80
C GLY A 123 -4.05 9.47 -4.13
N THR A 124 -4.70 9.89 -5.23
CA THR A 124 -4.14 9.81 -6.58
C THR A 124 -4.12 11.18 -7.21
N VAL A 125 -2.92 11.75 -7.34
CA VAL A 125 -2.69 13.10 -7.87
C VAL A 125 -3.64 14.13 -7.23
N CYS A 126 -3.71 14.12 -5.91
CA CYS A 126 -4.59 15.01 -5.14
C CYS A 126 -4.01 15.37 -3.77
N ASP A 127 -4.43 16.49 -3.23
CA ASP A 127 -4.18 16.92 -1.86
C ASP A 127 -5.48 16.96 -1.07
N PHE A 128 -5.40 17.24 0.24
CA PHE A 128 -6.54 17.28 1.17
C PHE A 128 -7.46 18.52 1.00
N HIS A 129 -7.66 18.96 -0.24
CA HIS A 129 -8.62 20.03 -0.51
C HIS A 129 -10.04 19.49 -0.73
N VAL A 130 -11.06 20.22 -0.34
CA VAL A 130 -12.47 19.80 -0.47
C VAL A 130 -12.82 19.43 -1.92
N HIS A 131 -12.32 20.20 -2.89
CA HIS A 131 -12.55 19.90 -4.32
C HIS A 131 -11.85 18.64 -4.81
N SER A 132 -10.85 18.13 -4.08
CA SER A 132 -10.08 16.93 -4.42
C SER A 132 -10.63 15.66 -3.77
N LEU A 133 -11.66 15.74 -2.91
CA LEU A 133 -12.19 14.58 -2.18
C LEU A 133 -12.62 13.42 -3.08
N VAL A 134 -13.08 13.71 -4.30
CA VAL A 134 -13.49 12.70 -5.28
C VAL A 134 -12.34 11.83 -5.78
N ARG A 135 -11.09 12.26 -5.59
CA ARG A 135 -9.87 11.54 -6.00
C ARG A 135 -9.34 10.60 -4.92
N PHE A 136 -9.93 10.65 -3.72
CA PHE A 136 -9.59 9.71 -2.66
C PHE A 136 -10.39 8.42 -2.83
N GLU A 137 -9.70 7.34 -3.14
CA GLU A 137 -10.33 6.03 -3.26
C GLU A 137 -10.24 5.27 -1.93
N ARG A 138 -11.40 4.86 -1.38
CA ARG A 138 -11.42 4.02 -0.19
C ARG A 138 -10.95 2.59 -0.53
N LYS A 139 -9.85 2.17 0.06
CA LYS A 139 -9.25 0.83 -0.14
C LYS A 139 -9.61 -0.16 0.96
N PHE A 140 -9.92 0.33 2.17
CA PHE A 140 -10.29 -0.51 3.31
C PHE A 140 -11.25 0.23 4.25
N GLY A 141 -12.03 -0.51 5.05
CA GLY A 141 -12.90 0.06 6.09
C GLY A 141 -14.29 0.48 5.63
N SER A 142 -14.96 1.31 6.43
CA SER A 142 -16.36 1.69 6.26
C SER A 142 -16.57 2.84 5.27
N LYS A 143 -17.62 2.77 4.44
CA LYS A 143 -18.06 3.91 3.60
C LYS A 143 -18.52 5.13 4.43
N LYS A 144 -18.96 4.90 5.68
CA LYS A 144 -19.43 5.98 6.57
C LYS A 144 -18.29 6.88 7.09
N ALA A 145 -17.03 6.44 7.00
CA ALA A 145 -15.87 7.18 7.51
C ALA A 145 -15.41 8.34 6.60
N ILE A 146 -16.13 8.66 5.54
CA ILE A 146 -15.80 9.81 4.67
C ILE A 146 -15.78 11.14 5.43
N ALA A 147 -16.43 11.22 6.58
CA ALA A 147 -16.43 12.40 7.44
C ALA A 147 -15.01 12.77 7.91
N SER A 148 -14.15 11.79 8.22
CA SER A 148 -12.79 12.04 8.72
C SER A 148 -11.95 12.79 7.69
N ILE A 149 -11.89 12.27 6.44
CA ILE A 149 -11.14 12.94 5.39
C ILE A 149 -11.76 14.29 5.01
N LYS A 150 -13.10 14.39 5.01
CA LYS A 150 -13.80 15.66 4.76
C LYS A 150 -13.46 16.72 5.81
N ASN A 151 -13.42 16.35 7.08
CA ASN A 151 -13.08 17.29 8.16
C ASN A 151 -11.62 17.78 8.04
N ALA A 152 -10.69 16.91 7.72
CA ALA A 152 -9.29 17.29 7.43
C ALA A 152 -9.22 18.28 6.24
N SER A 153 -9.98 18.01 5.17
CA SER A 153 -10.02 18.90 3.99
C SER A 153 -10.62 20.26 4.31
N MET A 154 -11.71 20.29 5.09
CA MET A 154 -12.32 21.56 5.52
C MET A 154 -11.40 22.36 6.44
N ALA A 155 -10.59 21.68 7.27
CA ALA A 155 -9.59 22.35 8.10
C ALA A 155 -8.48 22.95 7.24
N LEU A 156 -8.01 22.25 6.21
CA LEU A 156 -6.99 22.74 5.28
C LEU A 156 -7.48 23.94 4.46
N ASP A 157 -8.72 23.92 3.99
CA ASP A 157 -9.30 25.00 3.17
C ASP A 157 -9.80 26.19 4.02
N SER A 158 -9.60 26.16 5.34
CA SER A 158 -9.96 27.29 6.19
C SER A 158 -8.94 28.43 6.02
N ASP A 159 -9.44 29.64 5.76
CA ASP A 159 -8.63 30.87 5.71
C ASP A 159 -8.37 31.36 7.15
N ASP A 160 -7.47 30.68 7.86
CA ASP A 160 -7.19 30.95 9.27
C ASP A 160 -5.71 30.72 9.59
N ARG A 161 -5.15 31.62 10.42
CA ARG A 161 -3.76 31.50 10.92
C ARG A 161 -3.54 30.26 11.78
N SER A 162 -4.60 29.64 12.31
CA SER A 162 -4.56 28.43 13.12
C SER A 162 -4.76 27.14 12.30
N ILE A 163 -4.49 27.15 11.00
CA ILE A 163 -4.70 26.02 10.10
C ILE A 163 -4.01 24.74 10.59
N LEU A 164 -2.78 24.83 11.10
CA LEU A 164 -2.04 23.67 11.62
C LEU A 164 -2.70 23.10 12.88
N ASP A 165 -3.20 23.96 13.78
CA ASP A 165 -3.90 23.50 14.98
C ASP A 165 -5.22 22.79 14.61
N LYS A 166 -5.90 23.30 13.58
CA LYS A 166 -7.13 22.67 13.07
C LYS A 166 -6.83 21.32 12.40
N LEU A 167 -5.82 21.26 11.55
CA LEU A 167 -5.39 20.02 10.90
C LEU A 167 -4.92 18.98 11.91
N GLY A 168 -4.16 19.38 12.93
CA GLY A 168 -3.66 18.51 13.99
C GLY A 168 -4.75 17.83 14.82
N ARG A 169 -6.01 18.29 14.75
CA ARG A 169 -7.17 17.61 15.35
C ARG A 169 -7.67 16.43 14.52
N HIS A 170 -7.24 16.32 13.27
CA HIS A 170 -7.71 15.34 12.29
C HIS A 170 -6.57 14.46 11.73
N LEU A 171 -5.34 14.98 11.74
CA LEU A 171 -4.15 14.32 11.20
C LEU A 171 -3.01 14.36 12.24
N ASP A 172 -2.26 13.29 12.34
CA ASP A 172 -1.00 13.24 13.11
C ASP A 172 0.08 14.02 12.34
N LEU A 173 0.25 15.30 12.69
CA LEU A 173 1.20 16.19 12.01
C LEU A 173 2.66 15.80 12.28
N ASP A 174 2.97 15.24 13.45
CA ASP A 174 4.32 14.76 13.76
C ASP A 174 4.69 13.57 12.88
N GLN A 175 3.76 12.64 12.68
CA GLN A 175 3.95 11.54 11.74
C GLN A 175 4.04 12.05 10.31
N PHE A 176 3.22 13.04 9.93
CA PHE A 176 3.25 13.66 8.60
C PHE A 176 4.60 14.33 8.30
N TYR A 177 5.18 15.07 9.23
CA TYR A 177 6.51 15.70 9.03
C TYR A 177 7.62 14.65 8.90
N ARG A 178 7.57 13.59 9.68
CA ARG A 178 8.50 12.45 9.52
C ARG A 178 8.34 11.75 8.18
N TYR A 179 7.11 11.55 7.74
CA TYR A 179 6.80 10.98 6.43
C TYR A 179 7.33 11.86 5.30
N TRP A 180 7.10 13.17 5.38
CA TRP A 180 7.61 14.14 4.42
C TRP A 180 9.15 14.08 4.32
N ALA A 181 9.84 14.14 5.43
CA ALA A 181 11.30 14.05 5.48
C ALA A 181 11.80 12.72 4.89
N ALA A 182 11.13 11.61 5.18
CA ALA A 182 11.48 10.29 4.66
C ALA A 182 11.30 10.22 3.12
N GLU A 183 10.21 10.76 2.56
CA GLU A 183 10.01 10.80 1.10
C GLU A 183 11.10 11.61 0.39
N VAL A 184 11.49 12.76 0.97
CA VAL A 184 12.57 13.60 0.43
C VAL A 184 13.90 12.84 0.46
N LEU A 185 14.22 12.18 1.57
CA LEU A 185 15.49 11.46 1.73
C LEU A 185 15.63 10.26 0.77
N VAL A 186 14.53 9.56 0.46
CA VAL A 186 14.58 8.46 -0.51
C VAL A 186 14.37 8.91 -1.97
N GLY A 187 14.17 10.20 -2.20
CA GLY A 187 13.95 10.76 -3.54
C GLY A 187 12.67 10.24 -4.21
N HIS A 188 11.58 10.05 -3.42
CA HIS A 188 10.30 9.55 -3.95
C HIS A 188 9.57 10.63 -4.74
N TRP A 189 10.03 10.88 -5.97
CA TRP A 189 9.52 11.95 -6.82
C TRP A 189 8.04 11.81 -7.20
N ASP A 190 7.51 10.58 -7.26
CA ASP A 190 6.09 10.29 -7.55
C ASP A 190 5.28 10.06 -6.27
N GLY A 191 5.77 10.54 -5.13
CA GLY A 191 5.10 10.48 -3.84
C GLY A 191 4.24 11.71 -3.54
N TYR A 192 3.77 11.81 -2.29
CA TYR A 192 2.95 12.93 -1.83
C TYR A 192 3.68 14.26 -1.93
N VAL A 193 4.94 14.33 -1.49
CA VAL A 193 5.70 15.58 -1.38
C VAL A 193 5.85 16.28 -2.73
N SER A 194 6.15 15.53 -3.79
CA SER A 194 6.39 16.10 -5.13
C SER A 194 5.14 16.11 -6.00
N ASN A 195 4.47 14.98 -6.14
CA ASN A 195 3.43 14.77 -7.13
C ASN A 195 2.03 14.55 -6.53
N LYS A 196 1.88 14.60 -5.19
CA LYS A 196 0.63 14.33 -4.48
C LYS A 196 0.02 12.97 -4.86
N ASN A 197 0.87 11.97 -5.08
CA ASN A 197 0.50 10.65 -5.60
C ASN A 197 1.08 9.52 -4.73
N ASN A 198 0.63 8.28 -4.97
CA ASN A 198 1.17 7.07 -4.35
C ASN A 198 1.26 7.12 -2.81
N TYR A 199 0.27 7.69 -2.15
CA TYR A 199 0.20 7.76 -0.70
C TYR A 199 -1.13 7.25 -0.16
N PHE A 200 -1.10 6.87 1.10
CA PHE A 200 -2.28 6.42 1.81
C PHE A 200 -2.48 7.23 3.08
N VAL A 201 -3.73 7.41 3.48
CA VAL A 201 -4.10 7.96 4.78
C VAL A 201 -5.06 7.01 5.47
N TYR A 202 -4.78 6.71 6.73
CA TYR A 202 -5.59 5.82 7.56
C TYR A 202 -6.17 6.58 8.74
N PHE A 203 -7.48 6.51 8.89
CA PHE A 203 -8.22 7.06 10.01
C PHE A 203 -8.68 5.89 10.89
N ASP A 204 -8.15 5.76 12.09
CA ASP A 204 -8.47 4.73 13.09
C ASP A 204 -9.58 5.13 14.07
#